data_05fbcae8f3bebcfbd1e538a51243ec5f
#
_entry.id   05fbcae8f3bebcfbd1e538a51243ec5f
#
_cell.length_a   1.000
_cell.length_b   1.000
_cell.length_c   1.000
_cell.angle_alpha   90.00
_cell.angle_beta   90.00
_cell.angle_gamma   90.00
#
_symmetry.space_group_name_H-M   'P 1'
#
loop_
_entity.id
_entity.type
_entity.pdbx_description
1 polymer ?
#
loop_
_entity_poly.entity_id
_entity_poly.type
_entity_poly.pdbx_seq_one_letter_code
_entity_poly.pdbx_strand_id
1 'polypeptide(L)'
;MTAGVFPRAALFDLDGTLLDSAPDMLATANRMRASRGVGAMTLDVLRPHVSKGARAMLAAAFPEMEQGSREALVPEFLAIYQEELGRHSVLFDGVAEMLEALEAAGSTWGIVTNKPEYLARDILPQLGWESRCAVLIGGDTLAEKKPHPLPLQAAAERIGIAIADCVYVGDDERDIQSARAAGMPSIAALWGYRQAHEEPALWLADVMVEWPVTLVEPSAWPTARLVAGAT
;
A
#
# COMPACT_ATOMS: atom_id res chain seq x y z
N MET A 1 29.78 5.16 13.14
CA MET A 1 28.40 4.76 12.76
C MET A 1 27.52 5.95 13.10
N THR A 2 26.96 6.62 12.10
CA THR A 2 25.95 7.68 12.34
C THR A 2 24.74 7.01 12.98
N ALA A 3 24.26 7.53 14.12
CA ALA A 3 23.01 7.10 14.71
C ALA A 3 21.90 7.26 13.65
N GLY A 4 21.11 6.21 13.39
CA GLY A 4 19.98 6.29 12.49
C GLY A 4 19.00 7.37 12.94
N VAL A 5 18.33 8.00 12.00
CA VAL A 5 17.34 9.04 12.29
C VAL A 5 16.06 8.67 11.54
N PHE A 6 14.91 8.84 12.17
CA PHE A 6 13.61 8.69 11.49
C PHE A 6 13.48 9.72 10.35
N PRO A 7 12.81 9.40 9.24
CA PRO A 7 12.52 10.37 8.19
C PRO A 7 11.61 11.50 8.73
N ARG A 8 11.63 12.68 8.12
CA ARG A 8 10.68 13.74 8.48
C ARG A 8 9.25 13.35 8.14
N ALA A 9 9.08 12.55 7.07
CA ALA A 9 7.81 11.95 6.73
C ALA A 9 7.98 10.52 6.22
N ALA A 10 7.08 9.61 6.66
CA ALA A 10 6.93 8.28 6.10
C ALA A 10 5.61 8.20 5.35
N LEU A 11 5.66 7.87 4.05
CA LEU A 11 4.48 7.63 3.23
C LEU A 11 4.36 6.13 2.97
N PHE A 12 3.15 5.61 3.05
CA PHE A 12 2.90 4.17 2.99
C PHE A 12 1.88 3.83 1.91
N ASP A 13 2.02 2.67 1.27
CA ASP A 13 0.84 2.02 0.70
C ASP A 13 -0.08 1.54 1.82
N LEU A 14 -1.31 1.20 1.48
CA LEU A 14 -2.33 0.75 2.44
C LEU A 14 -2.46 -0.77 2.44
N ASP A 15 -3.02 -1.34 1.35
CA ASP A 15 -3.31 -2.76 1.25
C ASP A 15 -2.02 -3.57 1.03
N GLY A 16 -1.68 -4.46 1.95
CA GLY A 16 -0.42 -5.23 1.90
C GLY A 16 0.75 -4.58 2.63
N THR A 17 0.62 -3.32 3.02
CA THR A 17 1.68 -2.59 3.72
C THR A 17 1.29 -2.23 5.15
N LEU A 18 0.24 -1.45 5.35
CA LEU A 18 -0.29 -1.14 6.68
C LEU A 18 -1.41 -2.09 7.09
N LEU A 19 -2.24 -2.50 6.14
CA LEU A 19 -3.48 -3.23 6.38
C LEU A 19 -3.48 -4.59 5.66
N ASP A 20 -3.69 -5.68 6.39
CA ASP A 20 -4.08 -6.97 5.82
C ASP A 20 -5.57 -6.94 5.48
N SER A 21 -5.88 -6.45 4.28
CA SER A 21 -7.24 -6.31 3.75
C SER A 21 -7.69 -7.50 2.91
N ALA A 22 -6.84 -8.49 2.70
CA ALA A 22 -7.14 -9.67 1.90
C ALA A 22 -8.38 -10.45 2.39
N PRO A 23 -8.68 -10.54 3.70
CA PRO A 23 -9.90 -11.21 4.18
C PRO A 23 -11.19 -10.52 3.73
N ASP A 24 -11.28 -9.18 3.73
CA ASP A 24 -12.46 -8.46 3.24
C ASP A 24 -12.63 -8.62 1.73
N MET A 25 -11.52 -8.59 0.99
CA MET A 25 -11.52 -8.81 -0.46
C MET A 25 -11.90 -10.25 -0.82
N LEU A 26 -11.52 -11.24 0.02
CA LEU A 26 -11.96 -12.62 -0.11
C LEU A 26 -13.47 -12.76 0.14
N ALA A 27 -14.00 -12.12 1.18
CA ALA A 27 -15.44 -12.10 1.46
C ALA A 27 -16.20 -11.52 0.26
N THR A 28 -15.72 -10.41 -0.31
CA THR A 28 -16.26 -9.79 -1.52
C THR A 28 -16.27 -10.76 -2.70
N ALA A 29 -15.12 -11.35 -3.02
CA ALA A 29 -15.00 -12.30 -4.13
C ALA A 29 -15.92 -13.51 -3.94
N ASN A 30 -16.02 -14.05 -2.72
CA ASN A 30 -16.86 -15.19 -2.42
C ASN A 30 -18.36 -14.86 -2.48
N ARG A 31 -18.79 -13.65 -2.11
CA ARG A 31 -20.17 -13.20 -2.34
C ARG A 31 -20.50 -13.17 -3.83
N MET A 32 -19.62 -12.65 -4.66
CA MET A 32 -19.79 -12.62 -6.12
C MET A 32 -19.81 -14.03 -6.74
N ARG A 33 -18.96 -14.95 -6.25
CA ARG A 33 -18.93 -16.35 -6.69
C ARG A 33 -20.24 -17.07 -6.32
N ALA A 34 -20.69 -16.89 -5.09
CA ALA A 34 -21.94 -17.52 -4.59
C ALA A 34 -23.17 -17.04 -5.41
N SER A 35 -23.27 -15.75 -5.75
CA SER A 35 -24.37 -15.22 -6.57
C SER A 35 -24.41 -15.81 -7.99
N ARG A 36 -23.30 -16.41 -8.44
CA ARG A 36 -23.15 -17.04 -9.77
C ARG A 36 -23.10 -18.57 -9.69
N GLY A 37 -23.36 -19.16 -8.52
CA GLY A 37 -23.34 -20.62 -8.33
C GLY A 37 -21.93 -21.22 -8.40
N VAL A 38 -20.89 -20.39 -8.24
CA VAL A 38 -19.49 -20.84 -8.22
C VAL A 38 -19.06 -21.09 -6.77
N GLY A 39 -18.38 -22.21 -6.51
CA GLY A 39 -17.88 -22.56 -5.18
C GLY A 39 -16.92 -21.51 -4.60
N ALA A 40 -16.82 -21.43 -3.26
CA ALA A 40 -15.93 -20.50 -2.60
C ALA A 40 -14.46 -20.74 -2.95
N MET A 41 -13.67 -19.67 -3.00
CA MET A 41 -12.21 -19.73 -3.10
C MET A 41 -11.57 -19.49 -1.73
N THR A 42 -10.31 -19.92 -1.59
CA THR A 42 -9.52 -19.75 -0.36
C THR A 42 -8.70 -18.48 -0.38
N LEU A 43 -8.26 -18.05 0.80
CA LEU A 43 -7.43 -16.85 0.95
C LEU A 43 -6.08 -17.00 0.21
N ASP A 44 -5.48 -18.18 0.25
CA ASP A 44 -4.18 -18.45 -0.40
C ASP A 44 -4.23 -18.24 -1.92
N VAL A 45 -5.38 -18.48 -2.53
CA VAL A 45 -5.60 -18.25 -3.97
C VAL A 45 -5.77 -16.76 -4.27
N LEU A 46 -6.47 -16.01 -3.40
CA LEU A 46 -6.75 -14.59 -3.65
C LEU A 46 -5.59 -13.67 -3.24
N ARG A 47 -4.98 -13.94 -2.09
CA ARG A 47 -4.00 -13.07 -1.42
C ARG A 47 -2.89 -12.55 -2.35
N PRO A 48 -2.24 -13.37 -3.23
CA PRO A 48 -1.20 -12.90 -4.13
C PRO A 48 -1.64 -11.86 -5.17
N HIS A 49 -2.95 -11.68 -5.34
CA HIS A 49 -3.53 -10.78 -6.33
C HIS A 49 -4.03 -9.46 -5.75
N VAL A 50 -4.02 -9.31 -4.43
CA VAL A 50 -4.63 -8.17 -3.74
C VAL A 50 -3.97 -6.85 -4.12
N SER A 51 -2.62 -6.74 -4.01
CA SER A 51 -1.89 -5.53 -4.40
C SER A 51 -1.99 -5.22 -5.91
N LYS A 52 -2.35 -6.22 -6.74
CA LYS A 52 -2.59 -6.01 -8.18
C LYS A 52 -3.98 -5.42 -8.49
N GLY A 53 -4.87 -5.31 -7.48
CA GLY A 53 -6.18 -4.66 -7.53
C GLY A 53 -7.32 -5.52 -8.05
N ALA A 54 -8.52 -4.92 -8.13
CA ALA A 54 -9.78 -5.62 -8.43
C ALA A 54 -9.73 -6.49 -9.69
N ARG A 55 -9.08 -6.02 -10.77
CA ARG A 55 -8.97 -6.78 -12.02
C ARG A 55 -8.23 -8.10 -11.84
N ALA A 56 -7.11 -8.09 -11.12
CA ALA A 56 -6.32 -9.29 -10.84
C ALA A 56 -7.08 -10.24 -9.92
N MET A 57 -7.74 -9.72 -8.91
CA MET A 57 -8.59 -10.52 -8.00
C MET A 57 -9.77 -11.16 -8.75
N LEU A 58 -10.43 -10.43 -9.65
CA LEU A 58 -11.50 -10.97 -10.50
C LEU A 58 -10.97 -12.04 -11.48
N ALA A 59 -9.74 -11.89 -11.99
CA ALA A 59 -9.12 -12.92 -12.82
C ALA A 59 -8.86 -14.20 -12.04
N ALA A 60 -8.45 -14.10 -10.79
CA ALA A 60 -8.28 -15.25 -9.89
C ALA A 60 -9.64 -15.85 -9.47
N ALA A 61 -10.65 -15.00 -9.23
CA ALA A 61 -11.98 -15.45 -8.79
C ALA A 61 -12.78 -16.12 -9.91
N PHE A 62 -12.59 -15.74 -11.16
CA PHE A 62 -13.34 -16.22 -12.32
C PHE A 62 -12.41 -16.56 -13.49
N PRO A 63 -11.50 -17.56 -13.35
CA PRO A 63 -10.49 -17.87 -14.36
C PRO A 63 -11.08 -18.29 -15.70
N GLU A 64 -12.26 -18.96 -15.70
CA GLU A 64 -12.94 -19.44 -16.90
C GLU A 64 -13.71 -18.33 -17.65
N MET A 65 -13.84 -17.13 -17.06
CA MET A 65 -14.56 -16.01 -17.66
C MET A 65 -13.63 -15.24 -18.60
N GLU A 66 -14.15 -14.78 -19.73
CA GLU A 66 -13.41 -13.91 -20.64
C GLU A 66 -13.05 -12.56 -19.99
N GLN A 67 -11.93 -11.96 -20.42
CA GLN A 67 -11.41 -10.73 -19.86
C GLN A 67 -12.43 -9.57 -19.89
N GLY A 68 -13.14 -9.38 -21.01
CA GLY A 68 -14.16 -8.32 -21.12
C GLY A 68 -15.30 -8.49 -20.13
N SER A 69 -15.73 -9.73 -19.90
CA SER A 69 -16.78 -10.04 -18.91
C SER A 69 -16.29 -9.80 -17.48
N ARG A 70 -15.04 -10.13 -17.16
CA ARG A 70 -14.44 -9.82 -15.84
C ARG A 70 -14.30 -8.33 -15.61
N GLU A 71 -13.91 -7.56 -16.64
CA GLU A 71 -13.81 -6.10 -16.56
C GLU A 71 -15.18 -5.46 -16.22
N ALA A 72 -16.26 -5.98 -16.78
CA ALA A 72 -17.60 -5.52 -16.47
C ALA A 72 -18.04 -5.79 -15.02
N LEU A 73 -17.34 -6.69 -14.30
CA LEU A 73 -17.62 -6.99 -12.88
C LEU A 73 -16.92 -6.04 -11.90
N VAL A 74 -15.97 -5.20 -12.35
CA VAL A 74 -15.21 -4.30 -11.46
C VAL A 74 -16.11 -3.39 -10.64
N PRO A 75 -17.14 -2.73 -11.20
CA PRO A 75 -18.04 -1.90 -10.40
C PRO A 75 -18.79 -2.69 -9.32
N GLU A 76 -19.27 -3.90 -9.64
CA GLU A 76 -19.94 -4.77 -8.67
C GLU A 76 -18.98 -5.18 -7.54
N PHE A 77 -17.75 -5.55 -7.89
CA PHE A 77 -16.72 -5.88 -6.91
C PHE A 77 -16.50 -4.71 -5.94
N LEU A 78 -16.31 -3.50 -6.45
CA LEU A 78 -16.06 -2.33 -5.62
C LEU A 78 -17.25 -1.98 -4.71
N ALA A 79 -18.50 -2.13 -5.22
CA ALA A 79 -19.71 -1.90 -4.44
C ALA A 79 -19.83 -2.89 -3.28
N ILE A 80 -19.63 -4.18 -3.54
CA ILE A 80 -19.64 -5.22 -2.50
C ILE A 80 -18.48 -5.03 -1.53
N TYR A 81 -17.29 -4.68 -2.03
CA TYR A 81 -16.13 -4.44 -1.19
C TYR A 81 -16.35 -3.26 -0.24
N GLN A 82 -17.04 -2.21 -0.65
CA GLN A 82 -17.40 -1.10 0.23
C GLN A 82 -18.29 -1.57 1.40
N GLU A 83 -19.18 -2.55 1.18
CA GLU A 83 -19.98 -3.15 2.24
C GLU A 83 -19.17 -4.03 3.20
N GLU A 84 -18.13 -4.70 2.70
CA GLU A 84 -17.24 -5.59 3.49
C GLU A 84 -16.08 -4.85 4.14
N LEU A 85 -15.83 -3.60 3.79
CA LEU A 85 -14.66 -2.82 4.19
C LEU A 85 -14.49 -2.75 5.72
N GLY A 86 -13.34 -3.20 6.20
CA GLY A 86 -12.96 -3.15 7.61
C GLY A 86 -13.60 -4.21 8.52
N ARG A 87 -14.37 -5.16 7.95
CA ARG A 87 -15.03 -6.20 8.76
C ARG A 87 -14.08 -7.30 9.22
N HIS A 88 -13.07 -7.61 8.42
CA HIS A 88 -12.11 -8.68 8.65
C HIS A 88 -10.67 -8.22 8.45
N SER A 89 -10.47 -6.99 7.98
CA SER A 89 -9.15 -6.39 7.83
C SER A 89 -8.52 -6.12 9.19
N VAL A 90 -7.23 -6.37 9.30
CA VAL A 90 -6.43 -6.10 10.50
C VAL A 90 -5.13 -5.40 10.11
N LEU A 91 -4.51 -4.68 11.03
CA LEU A 91 -3.15 -4.18 10.82
C LEU A 91 -2.18 -5.37 10.73
N PHE A 92 -1.14 -5.26 9.90
CA PHE A 92 -0.03 -6.21 10.02
C PHE A 92 0.65 -6.06 11.37
N ASP A 93 1.14 -7.17 11.93
CA ASP A 93 1.82 -7.19 13.23
C ASP A 93 3.01 -6.24 13.24
N GLY A 94 3.06 -5.35 14.22
CA GLY A 94 4.10 -4.34 14.38
C GLY A 94 3.82 -2.99 13.68
N VAL A 95 2.73 -2.86 12.90
CA VAL A 95 2.37 -1.59 12.24
C VAL A 95 1.98 -0.52 13.26
N ALA A 96 1.21 -0.89 14.29
CA ALA A 96 0.79 0.06 15.32
C ALA A 96 2.03 0.65 16.02
N GLU A 97 2.94 -0.19 16.45
CA GLU A 97 4.18 0.19 17.12
C GLU A 97 5.09 1.03 16.22
N MET A 98 5.17 0.69 14.94
CA MET A 98 5.94 1.47 13.95
C MET A 98 5.38 2.89 13.81
N LEU A 99 4.05 3.05 13.67
CA LEU A 99 3.42 4.37 13.55
C LEU A 99 3.58 5.18 14.84
N GLU A 100 3.44 4.55 16.01
CA GLU A 100 3.67 5.20 17.30
C GLU A 100 5.13 5.66 17.48
N ALA A 101 6.11 4.87 17.03
CA ALA A 101 7.51 5.25 17.08
C ALA A 101 7.80 6.47 16.18
N LEU A 102 7.24 6.51 14.97
CA LEU A 102 7.34 7.68 14.07
C LEU A 102 6.75 8.94 14.72
N GLU A 103 5.54 8.83 15.27
CA GLU A 103 4.85 9.96 15.93
C GLU A 103 5.62 10.46 17.17
N ALA A 104 6.11 9.54 17.99
CA ALA A 104 6.93 9.88 19.16
C ALA A 104 8.24 10.58 18.79
N ALA A 105 8.79 10.29 17.62
CA ALA A 105 9.96 10.97 17.08
C ALA A 105 9.65 12.32 16.39
N GLY A 106 8.37 12.69 16.30
CA GLY A 106 7.93 13.91 15.61
C GLY A 106 7.88 13.78 14.09
N SER A 107 7.94 12.56 13.55
CA SER A 107 7.77 12.28 12.14
C SER A 107 6.29 12.37 11.76
N THR A 108 6.02 12.89 10.55
CA THR A 108 4.69 12.87 9.94
C THR A 108 4.53 11.58 9.14
N TRP A 109 3.30 11.05 9.05
CA TRP A 109 3.03 9.93 8.14
C TRP A 109 1.75 10.13 7.32
N GLY A 110 1.68 9.44 6.20
CA GLY A 110 0.54 9.52 5.28
C GLY A 110 0.41 8.28 4.40
N ILE A 111 -0.68 8.22 3.64
CA ILE A 111 -1.03 7.10 2.78
C ILE A 111 -1.06 7.54 1.31
N VAL A 112 -0.36 6.78 0.46
CA VAL A 112 -0.42 6.92 -1.00
C VAL A 112 -0.66 5.54 -1.61
N THR A 113 -1.87 5.29 -2.08
CA THR A 113 -2.33 3.95 -2.49
C THR A 113 -2.98 3.96 -3.87
N ASN A 114 -2.98 2.81 -4.56
CA ASN A 114 -3.75 2.63 -5.80
C ASN A 114 -5.21 2.22 -5.53
N LYS A 115 -5.59 2.00 -4.26
CA LYS A 115 -6.98 1.83 -3.84
C LYS A 115 -7.78 3.11 -4.18
N PRO A 116 -9.05 3.02 -4.65
CA PRO A 116 -9.91 4.19 -4.82
C PRO A 116 -9.96 5.05 -3.55
N GLU A 117 -9.86 6.39 -3.71
CA GLU A 117 -9.75 7.32 -2.57
C GLU A 117 -10.91 7.16 -1.58
N TYR A 118 -12.13 7.02 -2.07
CA TYR A 118 -13.29 6.90 -1.19
C TYR A 118 -13.21 5.66 -0.28
N LEU A 119 -12.75 4.50 -0.80
CA LEU A 119 -12.54 3.29 0.02
C LEU A 119 -11.39 3.44 1.02
N ALA A 120 -10.30 4.11 0.61
CA ALA A 120 -9.19 4.39 1.51
C ALA A 120 -9.58 5.40 2.59
N ARG A 121 -10.47 6.34 2.28
CA ARG A 121 -11.00 7.33 3.23
C ARG A 121 -11.97 6.71 4.22
N ASP A 122 -12.86 5.81 3.76
CA ASP A 122 -13.87 5.17 4.59
C ASP A 122 -13.29 4.21 5.65
N ILE A 123 -12.05 3.72 5.47
CA ILE A 123 -11.39 2.86 6.45
C ILE A 123 -10.68 3.64 7.57
N LEU A 124 -10.25 4.89 7.35
CA LEU A 124 -9.47 5.66 8.31
C LEU A 124 -10.17 5.81 9.69
N PRO A 125 -11.48 6.14 9.76
CA PRO A 125 -12.18 6.23 11.04
C PRO A 125 -12.17 4.92 11.82
N GLN A 126 -12.31 3.79 11.14
CA GLN A 126 -12.35 2.47 11.76
C GLN A 126 -10.99 2.09 12.38
N LEU A 127 -9.89 2.65 11.83
CA LEU A 127 -8.53 2.48 12.33
C LEU A 127 -8.10 3.57 13.32
N GLY A 128 -8.95 4.59 13.58
CA GLY A 128 -8.60 5.74 14.40
C GLY A 128 -7.53 6.65 13.79
N TRP A 129 -7.46 6.71 12.45
CA TRP A 129 -6.39 7.39 11.73
C TRP A 129 -6.79 8.74 11.11
N GLU A 130 -8.03 9.18 11.25
CA GLU A 130 -8.54 10.43 10.66
C GLU A 130 -7.70 11.67 11.00
N SER A 131 -7.23 11.76 12.26
CA SER A 131 -6.41 12.88 12.75
C SER A 131 -4.91 12.59 12.74
N ARG A 132 -4.50 11.34 12.53
CA ARG A 132 -3.10 10.89 12.55
C ARG A 132 -2.48 10.87 11.16
N CYS A 133 -3.25 10.45 10.13
CA CYS A 133 -2.82 10.42 8.75
C CYS A 133 -2.80 11.84 8.16
N ALA A 134 -1.61 12.40 7.95
CA ALA A 134 -1.47 13.79 7.52
C ALA A 134 -1.86 14.01 6.05
N VAL A 135 -1.79 12.98 5.21
CA VAL A 135 -2.16 13.04 3.79
C VAL A 135 -2.66 11.69 3.31
N LEU A 136 -3.72 11.71 2.51
CA LEU A 136 -4.25 10.55 1.79
C LEU A 136 -4.31 10.88 0.29
N ILE A 137 -3.67 10.04 -0.52
CA ILE A 137 -3.76 10.03 -1.98
C ILE A 137 -4.23 8.64 -2.41
N GLY A 138 -5.41 8.55 -2.98
CA GLY A 138 -5.95 7.33 -3.57
C GLY A 138 -5.60 7.18 -5.06
N GLY A 139 -5.96 6.03 -5.63
CA GLY A 139 -5.64 5.70 -7.02
C GLY A 139 -6.36 6.53 -8.08
N ASP A 140 -7.36 7.30 -7.68
CA ASP A 140 -8.19 8.20 -8.51
C ASP A 140 -8.20 9.65 -8.01
N THR A 141 -7.36 9.99 -7.02
CA THR A 141 -7.21 11.36 -6.49
C THR A 141 -6.58 12.31 -7.52
N LEU A 142 -5.68 11.79 -8.34
CA LEU A 142 -4.89 12.56 -9.32
C LEU A 142 -5.04 11.95 -10.72
N ALA A 143 -4.52 12.65 -11.73
CA ALA A 143 -4.53 12.15 -13.11
C ALA A 143 -3.73 10.85 -13.31
N GLU A 144 -2.72 10.64 -12.48
CA GLU A 144 -1.82 9.50 -12.53
C GLU A 144 -1.77 8.79 -11.18
N LYS A 145 -1.51 7.47 -11.21
CA LYS A 145 -1.33 6.62 -10.03
C LYS A 145 0.00 5.89 -10.07
N LYS A 146 0.43 5.22 -8.98
CA LYS A 146 1.64 4.40 -8.96
C LYS A 146 1.61 3.36 -10.10
N PRO A 147 2.68 3.19 -10.90
CA PRO A 147 4.07 3.58 -10.63
C PRO A 147 4.47 5.00 -11.04
N HIS A 148 3.54 5.86 -11.52
CA HIS A 148 3.89 7.25 -11.82
C HIS A 148 4.32 8.01 -10.56
N PRO A 149 5.31 8.93 -10.61
CA PRO A 149 5.82 9.65 -9.42
C PRO A 149 4.84 10.69 -8.84
N LEU A 150 3.87 11.15 -9.64
CA LEU A 150 2.96 12.24 -9.28
C LEU A 150 2.28 12.06 -7.90
N PRO A 151 1.77 10.87 -7.51
CA PRO A 151 1.13 10.69 -6.21
C PRO A 151 2.05 10.96 -5.03
N LEU A 152 3.31 10.53 -5.10
CA LEU A 152 4.29 10.75 -4.04
C LEU A 152 4.75 12.21 -3.99
N GLN A 153 4.95 12.83 -5.15
CA GLN A 153 5.28 14.26 -5.25
C GLN A 153 4.17 15.12 -4.65
N ALA A 154 2.91 14.84 -5.02
CA ALA A 154 1.76 15.57 -4.49
C ALA A 154 1.56 15.34 -2.98
N ALA A 155 1.84 14.15 -2.48
CA ALA A 155 1.78 13.87 -1.05
C ALA A 155 2.83 14.68 -0.27
N ALA A 156 4.08 14.69 -0.72
CA ALA A 156 5.17 15.47 -0.12
C ALA A 156 4.87 16.98 -0.15
N GLU A 157 4.35 17.49 -1.28
CA GLU A 157 3.93 18.89 -1.42
C GLU A 157 2.81 19.23 -0.43
N ARG A 158 1.77 18.40 -0.32
CA ARG A 158 0.63 18.66 0.59
C ARG A 158 1.02 18.73 2.05
N ILE A 159 2.01 17.93 2.47
CA ILE A 159 2.52 17.97 3.86
C ILE A 159 3.65 18.97 4.06
N GLY A 160 4.12 19.65 2.99
CA GLY A 160 5.17 20.67 3.07
C GLY A 160 6.55 20.12 3.42
N ILE A 161 6.86 18.86 3.07
CA ILE A 161 8.14 18.19 3.35
C ILE A 161 8.84 17.89 2.02
N ALA A 162 10.14 18.19 1.95
CA ALA A 162 10.90 17.89 0.73
C ALA A 162 10.96 16.40 0.44
N ILE A 163 10.88 16.01 -0.84
CA ILE A 163 10.87 14.60 -1.29
C ILE A 163 12.05 13.83 -0.71
N ALA A 164 13.24 14.44 -0.65
CA ALA A 164 14.44 13.79 -0.10
C ALA A 164 14.37 13.52 1.41
N ASP A 165 13.49 14.20 2.15
CA ASP A 165 13.25 14.04 3.58
C ASP A 165 12.09 13.07 3.86
N CYS A 166 11.43 12.56 2.81
CA CYS A 166 10.38 11.54 2.88
C CYS A 166 10.97 10.17 2.58
N VAL A 167 10.31 9.13 3.10
CA VAL A 167 10.57 7.73 2.74
C VAL A 167 9.25 7.09 2.33
N TYR A 168 9.24 6.32 1.26
CA TYR A 168 8.06 5.55 0.85
C TYR A 168 8.22 4.08 1.20
N VAL A 169 7.16 3.48 1.76
CA VAL A 169 7.10 2.06 2.14
C VAL A 169 5.96 1.38 1.39
N GLY A 170 6.25 0.29 0.68
CA GLY A 170 5.22 -0.45 -0.05
C GLY A 170 5.63 -1.88 -0.38
N ASP A 171 4.66 -2.73 -0.69
CA ASP A 171 4.84 -4.18 -0.89
C ASP A 171 4.77 -4.62 -2.37
N ASP A 172 4.60 -3.68 -3.30
CA ASP A 172 4.49 -3.95 -4.73
C ASP A 172 5.61 -3.24 -5.51
N GLU A 173 6.04 -3.83 -6.63
CA GLU A 173 7.09 -3.25 -7.49
C GLU A 173 6.74 -1.81 -7.94
N ARG A 174 5.45 -1.51 -8.19
CA ARG A 174 4.98 -0.17 -8.58
C ARG A 174 5.23 0.88 -7.50
N ASP A 175 5.30 0.49 -6.23
CA ASP A 175 5.62 1.34 -5.09
C ASP A 175 7.05 1.85 -5.20
N ILE A 176 7.96 0.91 -5.40
CA ILE A 176 9.38 1.19 -5.53
C ILE A 176 9.68 1.95 -6.82
N GLN A 177 9.02 1.60 -7.92
CA GLN A 177 9.13 2.33 -9.19
C GLN A 177 8.67 3.79 -9.04
N SER A 178 7.52 4.02 -8.36
CA SER A 178 6.98 5.36 -8.10
C SER A 178 7.94 6.19 -7.23
N ALA A 179 8.45 5.61 -6.14
CA ALA A 179 9.40 6.26 -5.23
C ALA A 179 10.70 6.65 -5.96
N ARG A 180 11.27 5.72 -6.72
CA ARG A 180 12.48 5.98 -7.52
C ARG A 180 12.29 7.08 -8.55
N ALA A 181 11.15 7.05 -9.27
CA ALA A 181 10.81 8.08 -10.26
C ALA A 181 10.59 9.45 -9.62
N ALA A 182 10.09 9.48 -8.37
CA ALA A 182 9.95 10.72 -7.58
C ALA A 182 11.26 11.20 -6.96
N GLY A 183 12.32 10.38 -6.94
CA GLY A 183 13.56 10.69 -6.20
C GLY A 183 13.41 10.52 -4.68
N MET A 184 12.41 9.77 -4.22
CA MET A 184 12.13 9.49 -2.83
C MET A 184 12.83 8.19 -2.40
N PRO A 185 13.55 8.14 -1.27
CA PRO A 185 14.02 6.90 -0.67
C PRO A 185 12.88 5.91 -0.42
N SER A 186 13.15 4.61 -0.56
CA SER A 186 12.11 3.58 -0.53
C SER A 186 12.47 2.35 0.29
N ILE A 187 11.45 1.75 0.89
CA ILE A 187 11.52 0.46 1.58
C ILE A 187 10.55 -0.51 0.90
N ALA A 188 11.06 -1.67 0.49
CA ALA A 188 10.22 -2.78 0.08
C ALA A 188 9.76 -3.57 1.31
N ALA A 189 8.45 -3.61 1.52
CA ALA A 189 7.79 -4.32 2.61
C ALA A 189 7.62 -5.80 2.24
N LEU A 190 8.45 -6.67 2.82
CA LEU A 190 8.46 -8.09 2.47
C LEU A 190 7.36 -8.90 3.18
N TRP A 191 6.63 -8.32 4.10
CA TRP A 191 5.48 -8.94 4.79
C TRP A 191 4.16 -8.88 4.01
N GLY A 192 4.12 -8.09 2.92
CA GLY A 192 2.92 -7.83 2.13
C GLY A 192 2.51 -8.94 1.16
N TYR A 193 1.73 -8.58 0.15
CA TYR A 193 1.18 -9.51 -0.83
C TYR A 193 2.11 -9.65 -2.04
N ARG A 194 2.54 -10.87 -2.33
CA ARG A 194 3.44 -11.15 -3.44
C ARG A 194 3.00 -12.37 -4.22
N GLN A 195 3.22 -12.33 -5.52
CA GLN A 195 3.11 -13.51 -6.37
C GLN A 195 4.42 -14.31 -6.32
N ALA A 196 4.33 -15.63 -6.51
CA ALA A 196 5.47 -16.53 -6.35
C ALA A 196 6.66 -16.23 -7.30
N HIS A 197 6.40 -15.54 -8.42
CA HIS A 197 7.44 -15.17 -9.39
C HIS A 197 8.05 -13.79 -9.15
N GLU A 198 7.57 -13.02 -8.18
CA GLU A 198 8.08 -11.68 -7.89
C GLU A 198 9.35 -11.78 -7.04
N GLU A 199 10.36 -11.05 -7.46
CA GLU A 199 11.66 -10.99 -6.81
C GLU A 199 11.92 -9.56 -6.29
N PRO A 200 11.57 -9.22 -5.02
CA PRO A 200 11.72 -7.87 -4.46
C PRO A 200 13.15 -7.32 -4.53
N ALA A 201 14.15 -8.20 -4.53
CA ALA A 201 15.55 -7.79 -4.69
C ALA A 201 15.83 -7.09 -6.05
N LEU A 202 14.98 -7.36 -7.07
CA LEU A 202 15.09 -6.74 -8.39
C LEU A 202 14.33 -5.40 -8.49
N TRP A 203 13.49 -5.04 -7.52
CA TRP A 203 12.75 -3.78 -7.54
C TRP A 203 13.64 -2.56 -7.30
N LEU A 204 14.84 -2.80 -6.73
CA LEU A 204 15.84 -1.76 -6.45
C LEU A 204 15.37 -0.75 -5.39
N ALA A 205 14.68 -1.22 -4.35
CA ALA A 205 14.42 -0.45 -3.14
C ALA A 205 15.74 -0.11 -2.43
N ASP A 206 15.79 1.01 -1.69
CA ASP A 206 16.97 1.36 -0.92
C ASP A 206 17.17 0.39 0.26
N VAL A 207 16.08 -0.11 0.84
CA VAL A 207 16.07 -1.10 1.93
C VAL A 207 14.96 -2.12 1.68
N MET A 208 15.18 -3.35 2.10
CA MET A 208 14.14 -4.39 2.19
C MET A 208 13.95 -4.77 3.65
N VAL A 209 12.72 -4.86 4.11
CA VAL A 209 12.37 -5.13 5.51
C VAL A 209 11.36 -6.27 5.57
N GLU A 210 11.63 -7.28 6.42
CA GLU A 210 10.77 -8.46 6.55
C GLU A 210 9.55 -8.25 7.46
N TRP A 211 9.66 -7.35 8.46
CA TRP A 211 8.62 -7.17 9.46
C TRP A 211 8.44 -5.68 9.81
N PRO A 212 7.20 -5.18 9.95
CA PRO A 212 6.95 -3.77 10.31
C PRO A 212 7.67 -3.34 11.60
N VAL A 213 7.73 -4.22 12.60
CA VAL A 213 8.39 -3.94 13.89
C VAL A 213 9.86 -3.56 13.75
N THR A 214 10.54 -3.98 12.70
CA THR A 214 11.93 -3.57 12.41
C THR A 214 12.05 -2.05 12.25
N LEU A 215 10.99 -1.39 11.74
CA LEU A 215 10.95 0.05 11.48
C LEU A 215 10.67 0.89 12.75
N VAL A 216 10.54 0.26 13.91
CA VAL A 216 10.57 0.94 15.21
C VAL A 216 11.96 1.51 15.51
N GLU A 217 12.99 0.92 14.90
CA GLU A 217 14.38 1.35 15.09
C GLU A 217 14.77 2.41 14.04
N PRO A 218 15.30 3.58 14.46
CA PRO A 218 15.72 4.65 13.53
C PRO A 218 16.77 4.18 12.51
N SER A 219 17.59 3.21 12.86
CA SER A 219 18.65 2.67 12.00
C SER A 219 18.15 1.81 10.83
N ALA A 220 16.88 1.39 10.87
CA ALA A 220 16.26 0.60 9.81
C ALA A 220 15.78 1.48 8.63
N TRP A 221 15.69 2.78 8.83
CA TRP A 221 15.24 3.71 7.79
C TRP A 221 16.40 4.12 6.88
N PRO A 222 16.18 4.22 5.55
CA PRO A 222 17.20 4.71 4.63
C PRO A 222 17.52 6.18 4.98
N THR A 223 18.81 6.52 5.00
CA THR A 223 19.24 7.91 5.13
C THR A 223 18.88 8.67 3.86
N ALA A 224 18.43 9.92 4.00
CA ALA A 224 18.17 10.80 2.87
C ALA A 224 19.34 10.72 1.87
N ARG A 225 19.03 10.50 0.58
CA ARG A 225 20.06 10.55 -0.46
C ARG A 225 20.63 11.97 -0.48
N LEU A 226 21.91 12.14 -0.11
CA LEU A 226 22.63 13.34 -0.45
C LEU A 226 22.57 13.45 -1.98
N VAL A 227 21.80 14.41 -2.49
CA VAL A 227 21.81 14.74 -3.91
C VAL A 227 23.24 15.13 -4.20
N ALA A 228 23.98 14.24 -4.90
CA ALA A 228 25.31 14.58 -5.41
C ALA A 228 25.12 15.81 -6.27
N GLY A 229 25.71 16.94 -5.82
CA GLY A 229 25.48 18.23 -6.41
C GLY A 229 25.70 18.19 -7.91
N ALA A 230 24.73 18.73 -8.64
CA ALA A 230 24.93 19.17 -10.01
C ALA A 230 26.01 20.26 -9.97
N THR A 231 27.23 19.90 -10.36
CA THR A 231 28.27 20.86 -10.78
C THR A 231 28.07 21.21 -12.23
#